data_f2933c3b2ca963bb2c12166bd85764ac
#
_entry.id   f2933c3b2ca963bb2c12166bd85764ac
#
_cell.length_a   1.000
_cell.length_b   1.000
_cell.length_c   1.000
_cell.angle_alpha   90.00
_cell.angle_beta   90.00
_cell.angle_gamma   90.00
#
_symmetry.space_group_name_H-M   'P 1'
#
loop_
_entity.id
_entity.type
_entity.pdbx_description
1 polymer ?
#
loop_
_entity_poly.entity_id
_entity_poly.type
_entity_poly.pdbx_seq_one_letter_code
_entity_poly.pdbx_strand_id
1 'polypeptide(L)'
;MAEKRIPVRTCICCRKEFPKNELRRVVCDKSGRVFYDNTGKADGRGAYVCTDVKCVEKLINKKMLGRVFSKVIPQDIYDEIGGQLLGSEKD
;
A
#
# COMPACT_ATOMS: atom_id res chain seq x y z
N MET A 1 6.73 32.35 -2.39
CA MET A 1 7.37 31.10 -2.30
C MET A 1 6.40 29.95 -2.10
N ALA A 2 6.45 29.02 -2.96
CA ALA A 2 5.51 27.92 -2.90
C ALA A 2 6.02 26.86 -1.96
N GLU A 3 5.24 26.54 -0.98
CA GLU A 3 5.56 25.42 -0.15
C GLU A 3 5.07 24.16 -0.79
N LYS A 4 5.92 23.18 -0.79
CA LYS A 4 5.49 21.89 -1.27
C LYS A 4 4.70 21.23 -0.18
N ARG A 5 3.43 21.09 -0.43
CA ARG A 5 2.59 20.37 0.47
C ARG A 5 2.61 18.91 0.11
N ILE A 6 2.88 18.10 1.10
CA ILE A 6 2.84 16.66 0.91
C ILE A 6 1.38 16.24 1.08
N PRO A 7 0.81 15.59 0.07
CA PRO A 7 -0.59 15.14 0.20
C PRO A 7 -0.75 14.18 1.36
N VAL A 8 -1.90 14.23 1.99
CA VAL A 8 -2.26 13.34 3.07
C VAL A 8 -3.10 12.21 2.48
N ARG A 9 -2.80 10.98 2.90
CA ARG A 9 -3.54 9.80 2.47
C ARG A 9 -3.90 8.98 3.68
N THR A 10 -4.82 8.07 3.50
CA THR A 10 -5.35 7.25 4.59
C THR A 10 -4.84 5.82 4.46
N CYS A 11 -4.32 5.28 5.55
CA CYS A 11 -3.97 3.86 5.60
C CYS A 11 -5.24 3.03 5.50
N ILE A 12 -5.27 2.05 4.59
CA ILE A 12 -6.48 1.26 4.39
C ILE A 12 -6.75 0.33 5.57
N CYS A 13 -5.76 0.12 6.42
CA CYS A 13 -5.90 -0.83 7.53
C CYS A 13 -6.34 -0.15 8.82
N CYS A 14 -5.62 0.89 9.24
CA CYS A 14 -5.95 1.55 10.51
C CYS A 14 -6.82 2.80 10.31
N ARG A 15 -7.00 3.22 9.08
CA ARG A 15 -7.86 4.36 8.74
C ARG A 15 -7.35 5.69 9.27
N LYS A 16 -6.09 5.74 9.70
CA LYS A 16 -5.47 6.99 10.12
C LYS A 16 -4.86 7.70 8.93
N GLU A 17 -4.78 9.01 9.02
CA GLU A 17 -4.21 9.82 7.96
C GLU A 17 -2.74 10.08 8.23
N PHE A 18 -1.95 10.04 7.17
CA PHE A 18 -0.52 10.26 7.24
C PHE A 18 -0.08 11.04 6.01
N PRO A 19 1.03 11.77 6.10
CA PRO A 19 1.63 12.31 4.89
C PRO A 19 1.99 11.17 3.94
N LYS A 20 1.77 11.40 2.66
CA LYS A 20 1.95 10.36 1.65
C LYS A 20 3.33 9.73 1.73
N ASN A 21 4.35 10.49 2.04
CA ASN A 21 5.71 9.97 2.08
C ASN A 21 5.98 9.07 3.28
N GLU A 22 5.04 8.99 4.22
CA GLU A 22 5.16 8.07 5.34
C GLU A 22 4.37 6.79 5.13
N LEU A 23 3.74 6.67 3.97
CA LEU A 23 2.94 5.49 3.65
C LEU A 23 3.61 4.70 2.55
N ARG A 24 3.26 3.43 2.48
CA ARG A 24 3.68 2.57 1.38
C ARG A 24 2.53 2.44 0.42
N ARG A 25 2.87 2.37 -0.87
CA ARG A 25 1.84 2.29 -1.89
C ARG A 25 1.83 0.91 -2.52
N VAL A 26 0.65 0.32 -2.60
CA VAL A 26 0.40 -0.92 -3.34
C VAL A 26 -0.48 -0.55 -4.51
N VAL A 27 -0.14 -1.02 -5.70
CA VAL A 27 -0.84 -0.58 -6.90
C VAL A 27 -1.42 -1.79 -7.63
N CYS A 28 -2.58 -1.56 -8.26
CA CYS A 28 -3.16 -2.51 -9.20
C CYS A 28 -3.14 -1.84 -10.56
N ASP A 29 -2.35 -2.36 -11.50
CA ASP A 29 -2.20 -1.70 -12.78
C ASP A 29 -3.32 -2.11 -13.74
N LYS A 30 -3.26 -1.59 -14.95
CA LYS A 30 -4.33 -1.81 -15.92
C LYS A 30 -4.45 -3.27 -16.33
N SER A 31 -3.37 -4.02 -16.22
CA SER A 31 -3.41 -5.43 -16.58
C SER A 31 -3.97 -6.29 -15.43
N GLY A 32 -4.23 -5.68 -14.28
CA GLY A 32 -4.73 -6.40 -13.13
C GLY A 32 -3.66 -6.91 -12.21
N ARG A 33 -2.41 -6.54 -12.45
CA ARG A 33 -1.30 -6.96 -11.63
C ARG A 33 -1.23 -6.11 -10.37
N VAL A 34 -1.07 -6.77 -9.23
CA VAL A 34 -0.99 -6.09 -7.93
C VAL A 34 0.42 -6.26 -7.39
N PHE A 35 1.05 -5.14 -7.04
CA PHE A 35 2.42 -5.18 -6.56
C PHE A 35 2.71 -3.97 -5.68
N TYR A 36 3.77 -4.09 -4.89
CA TYR A 36 4.26 -2.99 -4.06
C TYR A 36 5.01 -2.00 -4.96
N ASP A 37 4.60 -0.75 -4.91
CA ASP A 37 5.19 0.29 -5.74
C ASP A 37 6.09 1.17 -4.87
N ASN A 38 7.38 0.86 -4.86
CA ASN A 38 8.30 1.63 -4.05
C ASN A 38 8.70 2.96 -4.68
N THR A 39 8.31 3.20 -5.93
CA THR A 39 8.57 4.50 -6.58
C THR A 39 7.47 5.50 -6.31
N GLY A 40 6.27 5.01 -6.04
CA GLY A 40 5.11 5.87 -5.88
C GLY A 40 4.59 6.44 -7.19
N LYS A 41 5.11 5.98 -8.32
CA LYS A 41 4.78 6.56 -9.62
C LYS A 41 4.16 5.58 -10.60
N ALA A 42 3.98 4.33 -10.21
CA ALA A 42 3.41 3.34 -11.12
C ALA A 42 1.96 3.70 -11.43
N ASP A 43 1.59 3.52 -12.69
CA ASP A 43 0.23 3.80 -13.13
C ASP A 43 -0.72 2.74 -12.62
N GLY A 44 -1.90 3.18 -12.19
CA GLY A 44 -2.91 2.27 -11.73
C GLY A 44 -3.58 2.78 -10.47
N ARG A 45 -4.43 1.93 -9.91
CA ARG A 45 -5.12 2.27 -8.67
C ARG A 45 -4.19 1.99 -7.51
N GLY A 46 -4.07 2.96 -6.60
CA GLY A 46 -3.18 2.84 -5.47
C GLY A 46 -3.91 2.67 -4.17
N ALA A 47 -3.30 1.91 -3.27
CA ALA A 47 -3.75 1.79 -1.89
C ALA A 47 -2.57 2.09 -1.00
N TYR A 48 -2.81 2.77 0.10
CA TYR A 48 -1.75 3.21 0.99
C TYR A 48 -1.82 2.45 2.30
N VAL A 49 -0.67 2.04 2.81
CA VAL A 49 -0.56 1.29 4.06
C VAL A 49 0.54 1.93 4.88
N CYS A 50 0.28 2.15 6.16
CA CYS A 50 1.31 2.70 7.02
C CYS A 50 2.34 1.62 7.34
N THR A 51 3.44 2.03 7.98
CA THR A 51 4.57 1.12 8.19
C THR A 51 4.42 0.26 9.44
N ASP A 52 3.29 0.33 10.10
CA ASP A 52 3.04 -0.47 11.31
C ASP A 52 2.89 -1.94 10.93
N VAL A 53 3.66 -2.79 11.61
CA VAL A 53 3.60 -4.23 11.37
C VAL A 53 2.18 -4.75 11.54
N LYS A 54 1.46 -4.23 12.51
CA LYS A 54 0.08 -4.68 12.75
C LYS A 54 -0.81 -4.40 11.55
N CYS A 55 -0.58 -3.28 10.86
CA CYS A 55 -1.37 -2.98 9.68
C CYS A 55 -1.03 -3.91 8.54
N VAL A 56 0.24 -4.23 8.37
CA VAL A 56 0.65 -5.16 7.32
C VAL A 56 0.06 -6.54 7.58
N GLU A 57 0.09 -6.99 8.83
CA GLU A 57 -0.50 -8.27 9.17
C GLU A 57 -2.00 -8.28 8.92
N LYS A 58 -2.67 -7.20 9.27
CA LYS A 58 -4.10 -7.09 9.04
C LYS A 58 -4.42 -7.11 7.56
N LEU A 59 -3.60 -6.44 6.76
CA LEU A 59 -3.77 -6.41 5.32
C LEU A 59 -3.76 -7.83 4.74
N ILE A 60 -2.83 -8.65 5.20
CA ILE A 60 -2.69 -10.02 4.72
C ILE A 60 -3.81 -10.89 5.26
N ASN A 61 -4.04 -10.84 6.57
CA ASN A 61 -4.98 -11.74 7.22
C ASN A 61 -6.43 -11.45 6.83
N LYS A 62 -6.74 -10.19 6.62
CA LYS A 62 -8.09 -9.78 6.21
C LYS A 62 -8.23 -9.60 4.72
N LYS A 63 -7.16 -9.86 3.97
CA LYS A 63 -7.14 -9.77 2.50
C LYS A 63 -7.71 -8.45 2.02
N MET A 64 -7.20 -7.37 2.59
CA MET A 64 -7.79 -6.05 2.39
C MET A 64 -7.57 -5.51 0.99
N LEU A 65 -6.51 -5.94 0.31
CA LEU A 65 -6.26 -5.48 -1.07
C LEU A 65 -7.33 -5.97 -2.04
N GLY A 66 -7.82 -7.19 -1.82
CA GLY A 66 -8.88 -7.70 -2.66
C GLY A 66 -10.12 -6.86 -2.55
N ARG A 67 -10.41 -6.36 -1.36
CA ARG A 67 -11.56 -5.50 -1.15
C ARG A 67 -11.35 -4.14 -1.81
N VAL A 68 -10.16 -3.57 -1.66
CA VAL A 68 -9.87 -2.24 -2.22
C VAL A 68 -9.88 -2.27 -3.74
N PHE A 69 -9.29 -3.30 -4.33
CA PHE A 69 -9.20 -3.39 -5.79
C PHE A 69 -10.34 -4.18 -6.41
N SER A 70 -11.27 -4.66 -5.61
CA SER A 70 -12.46 -5.39 -6.08
C SER A 70 -12.09 -6.59 -6.92
N LYS A 71 -11.13 -7.39 -6.44
CA LYS A 71 -10.71 -8.58 -7.16
C LYS A 71 -10.15 -9.59 -6.19
N VAL A 72 -10.11 -10.84 -6.63
CA VAL A 72 -9.49 -11.90 -5.84
C VAL A 72 -7.99 -11.84 -6.03
N ILE A 73 -7.26 -11.77 -4.93
CA ILE A 73 -5.81 -11.70 -4.96
C ILE A 73 -5.26 -12.96 -4.29
N PRO A 74 -4.41 -13.72 -4.98
CA PRO A 74 -3.87 -14.96 -4.41
C PRO A 74 -3.03 -14.70 -3.16
N GLN A 75 -2.96 -15.70 -2.30
CA GLN A 75 -2.23 -15.58 -1.05
C GLN A 75 -0.74 -15.32 -1.29
N ASP A 76 -0.16 -15.92 -2.32
CA ASP A 76 1.27 -15.71 -2.60
C ASP A 76 1.56 -14.26 -2.93
N ILE A 77 0.62 -13.55 -3.55
CA ILE A 77 0.80 -12.12 -3.82
C ILE A 77 0.78 -11.35 -2.50
N TYR A 78 -0.14 -11.69 -1.60
CA TYR A 78 -0.16 -11.06 -0.29
C TYR A 78 1.13 -11.30 0.47
N ASP A 79 1.65 -12.52 0.41
CA ASP A 79 2.88 -12.85 1.12
C ASP A 79 4.06 -12.06 0.56
N GLU A 80 4.12 -11.94 -0.75
CA GLU A 80 5.19 -11.20 -1.39
C GLU A 80 5.12 -9.71 -1.03
N ILE A 81 3.93 -9.13 -1.12
CA ILE A 81 3.76 -7.72 -0.81
C ILE A 81 4.04 -7.48 0.67
N GLY A 82 3.53 -8.35 1.54
CA GLY A 82 3.76 -8.21 2.97
C GLY A 82 5.24 -8.26 3.31
N GLY A 83 5.97 -9.16 2.69
CA GLY A 83 7.41 -9.23 2.90
C GLY A 83 8.11 -7.96 2.45
N GLN A 84 7.68 -7.41 1.32
CA GLN A 84 8.27 -6.18 0.82
C GLN A 84 7.95 -5.00 1.71
N LEU A 85 6.73 -4.93 2.22
CA LEU A 85 6.33 -3.84 3.10
C LEU A 85 7.11 -3.89 4.40
N LEU A 86 7.27 -5.08 4.98
CA LEU A 86 7.97 -5.22 6.24
C LEU A 86 9.48 -5.09 6.07
N GLY A 87 10.01 -5.54 4.94
CA GLY A 87 11.44 -5.47 4.70
C GLY A 87 11.90 -4.17 4.09
N SER A 88 10.98 -3.31 3.71
CA SER A 88 11.33 -2.07 3.06
C SER A 88 11.61 -1.01 4.09
N GLU A 89 12.87 -0.71 4.29
CA GLU A 89 13.25 0.34 5.21
C GLU A 89 13.47 1.61 4.44
N LYS A 90 12.84 2.67 4.90
CA LYS A 90 13.09 3.97 4.33
C LYS A 90 14.16 4.64 5.13
N ASP A 91 15.24 4.79 4.54
CA ASP A 91 16.32 5.50 5.20
C ASP A 91 16.29 6.95 4.87
#